data_d494bca8999d7e0a3951192f4266cf23
#
_entry.id   d494bca8999d7e0a3951192f4266cf23
#
_cell.length_a   1.000
_cell.length_b   1.000
_cell.length_c   1.000
_cell.angle_alpha   90.00
_cell.angle_beta   90.00
_cell.angle_gamma   90.00
#
_symmetry.space_group_name_H-M   'P 1'
#
loop_
_entity.id
_entity.type
_entity.pdbx_description
1 polymer ?
#
loop_
_entity_poly.entity_id
_entity_poly.type
_entity_poly.pdbx_seq_one_letter_code
_entity_poly.pdbx_strand_id
1 'polypeptide(L)'
;VPKPRLFGKKFRHSHFFLAFQPSLCQALHMDLAIKYRGRVATPEDVTFINNLIKDNPNDSRRALSLKLCKAWNWRQPNGQWRDMVCRGFMLELHRAGYIHLPAKKFTPNNPLINRKPPERIPVDQSPLSTSLKEVRPLKFCQIRRSGKEPLFNSLIDTYHYLGYCQPVGEHLKYMVFTGKRPLACLSFSSAPRHIRCRDQFIGWDADTRKKNLSFMAYNTRFLVLPWVTIKCLASHILAQVVRILPEDWQSLYHHRVYYLETFVDTQRFKGTCYKAANWICLGKTTGRGKNDQTGKPNRSLKAVYGYPLVKDFRKRLAGVS
;
A
#
# COMPACT_ATOMS: atom_id res chain seq x y z
N VAL A 1 -3.15 -33.46 -2.28
CA VAL A 1 -4.04 -33.52 -3.45
C VAL A 1 -4.31 -32.08 -3.90
N PRO A 2 -3.87 -31.66 -5.09
CA PRO A 2 -4.15 -30.30 -5.57
C PRO A 2 -5.51 -30.24 -6.23
N LYS A 3 -6.28 -29.20 -5.92
CA LYS A 3 -7.55 -28.88 -6.58
C LYS A 3 -7.31 -28.23 -7.94
N PRO A 4 -8.08 -28.57 -8.99
CA PRO A 4 -7.89 -28.05 -10.33
C PRO A 4 -8.40 -26.60 -10.48
N ARG A 5 -7.68 -25.83 -11.28
CA ARG A 5 -8.09 -24.48 -11.73
C ARG A 5 -9.13 -24.63 -12.83
N LEU A 6 -10.31 -24.08 -12.61
CA LEU A 6 -11.33 -23.93 -13.64
C LEU A 6 -10.96 -22.79 -14.60
N PHE A 7 -10.71 -23.14 -15.86
CA PHE A 7 -10.64 -22.22 -17.00
C PHE A 7 -12.05 -21.76 -17.38
N GLY A 8 -12.33 -20.47 -17.16
CA GLY A 8 -13.57 -19.84 -17.65
C GLY A 8 -13.47 -19.54 -19.14
N LYS A 9 -14.35 -20.18 -19.91
CA LYS A 9 -14.52 -19.94 -21.35
C LYS A 9 -15.06 -18.53 -21.60
N LYS A 10 -14.41 -17.82 -22.54
CA LYS A 10 -14.92 -16.57 -23.13
C LYS A 10 -16.16 -16.86 -23.96
N PHE A 11 -17.30 -16.37 -23.51
CA PHE A 11 -18.48 -16.20 -24.37
C PHE A 11 -18.35 -14.86 -25.10
N ARG A 12 -18.24 -14.94 -26.45
CA ARG A 12 -18.50 -13.82 -27.35
C ARG A 12 -20.01 -13.66 -27.46
N HIS A 13 -20.53 -12.57 -26.90
CA HIS A 13 -21.85 -12.08 -27.27
C HIS A 13 -21.67 -10.79 -28.07
N SER A 14 -21.89 -10.91 -29.36
CA SER A 14 -22.15 -9.81 -30.26
C SER A 14 -23.56 -9.27 -29.95
N HIS A 15 -23.65 -8.14 -29.24
CA HIS A 15 -24.87 -7.37 -29.20
C HIS A 15 -24.68 -6.08 -29.98
N PHE A 16 -25.43 -5.98 -31.08
CA PHE A 16 -25.76 -4.75 -31.78
C PHE A 16 -26.38 -3.77 -30.77
N PHE A 17 -25.63 -2.75 -30.36
CA PHE A 17 -26.17 -1.60 -29.65
C PHE A 17 -26.68 -0.59 -30.67
N LEU A 18 -27.99 -0.55 -30.87
CA LEU A 18 -28.70 0.59 -31.42
C LEU A 18 -28.45 1.79 -30.49
N ALA A 19 -27.80 2.81 -31.02
CA ALA A 19 -27.57 4.07 -30.33
C ALA A 19 -28.91 4.77 -30.08
N PHE A 20 -29.42 4.66 -28.87
CA PHE A 20 -30.49 5.53 -28.37
C PHE A 20 -29.86 6.87 -28.00
N GLN A 21 -30.06 7.90 -28.84
CA GLN A 21 -29.79 9.29 -28.45
C GLN A 21 -30.99 9.78 -27.66
N PRO A 22 -30.92 10.08 -26.37
CA PRO A 22 -31.98 10.78 -25.68
C PRO A 22 -31.99 12.25 -26.12
N SER A 23 -33.14 12.73 -26.53
CA SER A 23 -33.38 14.13 -26.93
C SER A 23 -33.06 15.08 -25.76
N LEU A 24 -32.61 16.31 -26.10
CA LEU A 24 -32.18 17.37 -25.17
C LEU A 24 -33.24 17.78 -24.10
N CYS A 25 -34.49 17.30 -24.22
CA CYS A 25 -35.57 17.60 -23.27
C CYS A 25 -35.71 16.66 -22.07
N GLN A 26 -34.97 15.52 -22.04
CA GLN A 26 -35.01 14.58 -20.90
C GLN A 26 -34.02 14.87 -19.79
N ALA A 27 -33.18 15.90 -19.92
CA ALA A 27 -32.10 16.21 -18.96
C ALA A 27 -32.59 16.90 -17.67
N LEU A 28 -33.84 17.27 -17.53
CA LEU A 28 -34.34 18.12 -16.42
C LEU A 28 -34.83 17.35 -15.18
N HIS A 29 -34.84 16.00 -15.18
CA HIS A 29 -35.29 15.20 -14.04
C HIS A 29 -34.37 14.00 -13.75
N MET A 30 -33.05 14.19 -13.85
CA MET A 30 -32.09 13.15 -13.48
C MET A 30 -31.60 13.38 -12.05
N ASP A 31 -31.86 12.43 -11.16
CA ASP A 31 -31.24 12.36 -9.84
C ASP A 31 -29.71 12.21 -10.02
N LEU A 32 -29.01 13.32 -10.13
CA LEU A 32 -27.56 13.35 -10.34
C LEU A 32 -26.83 13.15 -9.00
N ALA A 33 -26.73 11.89 -8.56
CA ALA A 33 -26.15 11.55 -7.26
C ALA A 33 -24.61 11.41 -7.26
N ILE A 34 -23.89 12.06 -8.20
CA ILE A 34 -22.43 11.93 -8.28
C ILE A 34 -21.74 12.97 -7.38
N LYS A 35 -21.10 12.48 -6.32
CA LYS A 35 -20.24 13.26 -5.45
C LYS A 35 -18.78 12.79 -5.62
N TYR A 36 -17.90 13.71 -6.00
CA TYR A 36 -16.47 13.42 -6.16
C TYR A 36 -15.61 14.42 -5.40
N ARG A 37 -14.86 13.93 -4.41
CA ARG A 37 -13.93 14.71 -3.55
C ARG A 37 -14.52 16.02 -3.03
N GLY A 38 -15.75 15.97 -2.54
CA GLY A 38 -16.45 17.08 -1.94
C GLY A 38 -17.31 17.93 -2.89
N ARG A 39 -17.15 17.78 -4.23
CA ARG A 39 -18.03 18.42 -5.22
C ARG A 39 -19.17 17.47 -5.59
N VAL A 40 -20.39 17.97 -5.53
CA VAL A 40 -21.59 17.30 -6.05
C VAL A 40 -21.79 17.81 -7.47
N ALA A 41 -22.03 16.90 -8.41
CA ALA A 41 -22.35 17.27 -9.77
C ALA A 41 -23.79 17.79 -9.85
N THR A 42 -24.00 18.87 -10.59
CA THR A 42 -25.34 19.40 -10.89
C THR A 42 -25.67 19.19 -12.37
N PRO A 43 -26.95 19.24 -12.78
CA PRO A 43 -27.34 19.21 -14.20
C PRO A 43 -26.67 20.31 -15.04
N GLU A 44 -26.48 21.51 -14.44
CA GLU A 44 -25.80 22.63 -15.07
C GLU A 44 -24.32 22.34 -15.28
N ASP A 45 -23.66 21.66 -14.32
CA ASP A 45 -22.28 21.21 -14.46
C ASP A 45 -22.13 20.25 -15.65
N VAL A 46 -23.08 19.31 -15.82
CA VAL A 46 -23.07 18.36 -16.93
C VAL A 46 -23.28 19.07 -18.27
N THR A 47 -24.24 19.99 -18.33
CA THR A 47 -24.51 20.78 -19.53
C THR A 47 -23.29 21.62 -19.92
N PHE A 48 -22.68 22.29 -18.94
CA PHE A 48 -21.47 23.09 -19.17
C PHE A 48 -20.31 22.23 -19.69
N ILE A 49 -20.07 21.05 -19.10
CA ILE A 49 -19.00 20.16 -19.53
C ILE A 49 -19.25 19.60 -20.93
N ASN A 50 -20.49 19.24 -21.27
CA ASN A 50 -20.84 18.77 -22.61
C ASN A 50 -20.61 19.85 -23.66
N ASN A 51 -21.00 21.10 -23.40
CA ASN A 51 -20.73 22.25 -24.29
C ASN A 51 -19.24 22.48 -24.42
N LEU A 52 -18.49 22.46 -23.30
CA LEU A 52 -17.03 22.61 -23.32
C LEU A 52 -16.34 21.52 -24.18
N ILE A 53 -16.83 20.29 -24.14
CA ILE A 53 -16.30 19.19 -24.97
C ILE A 53 -16.64 19.42 -26.43
N LYS A 54 -17.89 19.81 -26.74
CA LYS A 54 -18.38 20.10 -28.10
C LYS A 54 -17.61 21.24 -28.76
N ASP A 55 -17.34 22.31 -28.02
CA ASP A 55 -16.62 23.49 -28.50
C ASP A 55 -15.12 23.24 -28.67
N ASN A 56 -14.60 22.14 -28.12
CA ASN A 56 -13.16 21.79 -28.17
C ASN A 56 -12.94 20.33 -28.59
N PRO A 57 -13.33 19.92 -29.80
CA PRO A 57 -13.35 18.53 -30.24
C PRO A 57 -11.95 17.90 -30.32
N ASN A 58 -10.91 18.70 -30.55
CA ASN A 58 -9.53 18.25 -30.69
C ASN A 58 -8.73 18.26 -29.39
N ASP A 59 -9.35 18.70 -28.29
CA ASP A 59 -8.66 18.81 -27.02
C ASP A 59 -8.46 17.43 -26.35
N SER A 60 -7.32 17.31 -25.65
CA SER A 60 -7.11 16.17 -24.79
C SER A 60 -7.95 16.27 -23.51
N ARG A 61 -8.21 15.15 -22.85
CA ARG A 61 -8.85 15.12 -21.51
C ARG A 61 -8.17 16.03 -20.49
N ARG A 62 -6.84 16.24 -20.61
CA ARG A 62 -6.09 17.17 -19.76
C ARG A 62 -6.37 18.63 -20.13
N ALA A 63 -6.39 18.97 -21.42
CA ALA A 63 -6.70 20.32 -21.87
C ALA A 63 -8.11 20.71 -21.43
N LEU A 64 -9.11 19.85 -21.63
CA LEU A 64 -10.48 20.06 -21.17
C LEU A 64 -10.55 20.25 -19.65
N SER A 65 -9.85 19.43 -18.86
CA SER A 65 -9.86 19.60 -17.41
C SER A 65 -9.22 20.90 -16.94
N LEU A 66 -8.19 21.39 -17.63
CA LEU A 66 -7.58 22.69 -17.32
C LEU A 66 -8.52 23.85 -17.67
N LYS A 67 -9.21 23.78 -18.83
CA LYS A 67 -10.24 24.77 -19.21
C LYS A 67 -11.37 24.80 -18.18
N LEU A 68 -11.85 23.62 -17.77
CA LEU A 68 -12.90 23.48 -16.75
C LEU A 68 -12.44 24.02 -15.38
N CYS A 69 -11.21 23.73 -14.96
CA CYS A 69 -10.64 24.28 -13.71
C CYS A 69 -10.56 25.82 -13.76
N LYS A 70 -10.19 26.39 -14.92
CA LYS A 70 -10.15 27.83 -15.11
C LYS A 70 -11.55 28.46 -15.04
N ALA A 71 -12.53 27.89 -15.75
CA ALA A 71 -13.90 28.35 -15.75
C ALA A 71 -14.54 28.35 -14.36
N TRP A 72 -14.25 27.32 -13.57
CA TRP A 72 -14.78 27.17 -12.21
C TRP A 72 -13.84 27.73 -11.12
N ASN A 73 -12.74 28.38 -11.47
CA ASN A 73 -11.69 28.81 -10.55
C ASN A 73 -11.28 27.71 -9.54
N TRP A 74 -11.24 26.46 -10.00
CA TRP A 74 -11.02 25.29 -9.14
C TRP A 74 -9.54 25.09 -8.86
N ARG A 75 -9.06 25.65 -7.74
CA ARG A 75 -7.65 25.67 -7.34
C ARG A 75 -7.39 24.83 -6.08
N GLN A 76 -6.13 24.44 -5.93
CA GLN A 76 -5.60 23.90 -4.70
C GLN A 76 -5.24 25.06 -3.74
N PRO A 77 -5.06 24.79 -2.42
CA PRO A 77 -4.63 25.82 -1.47
C PRO A 77 -3.30 26.50 -1.84
N ASN A 78 -2.45 25.84 -2.62
CA ASN A 78 -1.18 26.38 -3.14
C ASN A 78 -1.34 27.20 -4.43
N GLY A 79 -2.56 27.52 -4.84
CA GLY A 79 -2.88 28.30 -6.05
C GLY A 79 -2.86 27.51 -7.37
N GLN A 80 -2.37 26.28 -7.39
CA GLN A 80 -2.33 25.44 -8.60
C GLN A 80 -3.71 24.91 -8.98
N TRP A 81 -3.95 24.71 -10.29
CA TRP A 81 -5.20 24.14 -10.78
C TRP A 81 -5.39 22.69 -10.31
N ARG A 82 -6.61 22.32 -9.94
CA ARG A 82 -6.97 20.95 -9.52
C ARG A 82 -7.19 20.00 -10.71
N ASP A 83 -6.40 20.08 -11.77
CA ASP A 83 -6.59 19.35 -13.03
C ASP A 83 -6.74 17.84 -12.86
N MET A 84 -5.98 17.21 -11.96
CA MET A 84 -6.10 15.77 -11.69
C MET A 84 -7.42 15.41 -11.00
N VAL A 85 -7.90 16.25 -10.10
CA VAL A 85 -9.19 16.06 -9.42
C VAL A 85 -10.32 16.26 -10.42
N CYS A 86 -10.22 17.30 -11.24
CA CYS A 86 -11.16 17.62 -12.30
C CYS A 86 -11.25 16.48 -13.34
N ARG A 87 -10.12 15.92 -13.79
CA ARG A 87 -10.10 14.73 -14.68
C ARG A 87 -10.79 13.52 -14.05
N GLY A 88 -10.58 13.30 -12.76
CA GLY A 88 -11.27 12.24 -12.02
C GLY A 88 -12.78 12.47 -11.96
N PHE A 89 -13.23 13.70 -11.70
CA PHE A 89 -14.64 14.09 -11.70
C PHE A 89 -15.27 13.87 -13.08
N MET A 90 -14.65 14.39 -14.14
CA MET A 90 -15.12 14.16 -15.52
C MET A 90 -15.17 12.67 -15.90
N LEU A 91 -14.22 11.87 -15.40
CA LEU A 91 -14.21 10.43 -15.66
C LEU A 91 -15.37 9.69 -14.96
N GLU A 92 -15.74 10.11 -13.75
CA GLU A 92 -16.91 9.53 -13.06
C GLU A 92 -18.21 9.90 -13.79
N LEU A 93 -18.36 11.16 -14.25
CA LEU A 93 -19.48 11.55 -15.08
C LEU A 93 -19.58 10.77 -16.41
N HIS A 94 -18.42 10.53 -17.05
CA HIS A 94 -18.36 9.70 -18.26
C HIS A 94 -18.73 8.25 -18.01
N ARG A 95 -18.27 7.64 -16.90
CA ARG A 95 -18.62 6.26 -16.51
C ARG A 95 -20.10 6.11 -16.20
N ALA A 96 -20.70 7.15 -15.67
CA ALA A 96 -22.13 7.20 -15.37
C ALA A 96 -22.98 7.55 -16.59
N GLY A 97 -22.38 7.82 -17.76
CA GLY A 97 -23.10 8.11 -19.00
C GLY A 97 -23.58 9.54 -19.18
N TYR A 98 -23.24 10.46 -18.25
CA TYR A 98 -23.70 11.87 -18.32
C TYR A 98 -22.92 12.73 -19.32
N ILE A 99 -21.68 12.41 -19.60
CA ILE A 99 -20.84 13.10 -20.59
C ILE A 99 -20.06 12.11 -21.45
N HIS A 100 -19.58 12.56 -22.61
CA HIS A 100 -18.76 11.71 -23.48
C HIS A 100 -17.35 12.31 -23.62
N LEU A 101 -16.37 11.73 -22.95
CA LEU A 101 -14.99 12.17 -23.02
C LEU A 101 -14.30 11.72 -24.31
N PRO A 102 -13.43 12.53 -24.91
CA PRO A 102 -12.65 12.13 -26.08
C PRO A 102 -11.76 10.91 -25.76
N ALA A 103 -11.34 10.20 -26.80
CA ALA A 103 -10.44 9.07 -26.67
C ALA A 103 -9.15 9.44 -25.93
N LYS A 104 -8.55 8.49 -25.22
CA LYS A 104 -7.26 8.72 -24.58
C LYS A 104 -6.18 8.83 -25.67
N LYS A 105 -5.49 9.98 -25.74
CA LYS A 105 -4.36 10.16 -26.67
C LYS A 105 -3.16 9.27 -26.30
N PHE A 106 -3.01 8.94 -25.02
CA PHE A 106 -1.90 8.13 -24.50
C PHE A 106 -2.33 7.36 -23.25
N THR A 107 -1.95 6.10 -23.20
CA THR A 107 -2.02 5.29 -21.99
C THR A 107 -0.59 5.12 -21.48
N PRO A 108 -0.21 5.72 -20.33
CA PRO A 108 1.13 5.58 -19.84
C PRO A 108 1.45 4.11 -19.58
N ASN A 109 2.60 3.66 -20.07
CA ASN A 109 3.11 2.34 -19.74
C ASN A 109 3.38 2.31 -18.23
N ASN A 110 2.68 1.42 -17.53
CA ASN A 110 2.97 1.17 -16.12
C ASN A 110 3.91 -0.04 -16.01
N PRO A 111 5.22 0.18 -15.84
CA PRO A 111 6.19 -0.92 -15.76
C PRO A 111 5.92 -1.86 -14.59
N LEU A 112 5.04 -1.47 -13.65
CA LEU A 112 4.66 -2.29 -12.51
C LEU A 112 3.56 -3.32 -12.83
N ILE A 113 2.80 -3.13 -13.93
CA ILE A 113 1.75 -4.07 -14.34
C ILE A 113 2.35 -5.38 -14.86
N ASN A 114 3.46 -5.29 -15.59
CA ASN A 114 4.12 -6.43 -16.25
C ASN A 114 5.36 -6.90 -15.48
N ARG A 115 5.42 -6.68 -14.17
CA ARG A 115 6.52 -7.20 -13.37
C ARG A 115 6.53 -8.71 -13.42
N LYS A 116 7.65 -9.27 -13.90
CA LYS A 116 7.90 -10.71 -13.78
C LYS A 116 8.00 -11.05 -12.28
N PRO A 117 7.38 -12.15 -11.83
CA PRO A 117 7.60 -12.66 -10.48
C PRO A 117 9.10 -12.96 -10.29
N PRO A 118 9.60 -12.93 -9.04
CA PRO A 118 10.96 -13.36 -8.77
C PRO A 118 11.21 -14.78 -9.26
N GLU A 119 12.40 -15.02 -9.81
CA GLU A 119 12.84 -16.36 -10.18
C GLU A 119 12.87 -17.26 -8.94
N ARG A 120 12.40 -18.49 -9.07
CA ARG A 120 12.45 -19.46 -7.98
C ARG A 120 13.87 -19.99 -7.82
N ILE A 121 14.46 -19.72 -6.67
CA ILE A 121 15.79 -20.18 -6.30
C ILE A 121 15.64 -21.35 -5.35
N PRO A 122 16.18 -22.53 -5.68
CA PRO A 122 16.10 -23.72 -4.84
C PRO A 122 16.88 -23.52 -3.53
N VAL A 123 16.32 -24.01 -2.44
CA VAL A 123 16.94 -24.04 -1.11
C VAL A 123 16.73 -25.39 -0.47
N ASP A 124 17.59 -25.75 0.47
CA ASP A 124 17.38 -26.93 1.29
C ASP A 124 16.12 -26.76 2.16
N GLN A 125 15.13 -27.61 1.92
CA GLN A 125 13.84 -27.64 2.62
C GLN A 125 13.75 -28.80 3.61
N SER A 126 14.84 -29.49 3.91
CA SER A 126 14.85 -30.54 4.90
C SER A 126 14.32 -29.99 6.25
N PRO A 127 13.49 -30.76 6.99
CA PRO A 127 12.96 -30.31 8.27
C PRO A 127 14.07 -29.93 9.25
N LEU A 128 13.93 -28.79 9.91
CA LEU A 128 14.81 -28.36 10.99
C LEU A 128 13.97 -28.15 12.25
N SER A 129 13.92 -29.24 13.07
CA SER A 129 13.22 -29.20 14.35
C SER A 129 14.26 -29.36 15.45
N THR A 130 14.51 -28.26 16.18
CA THR A 130 15.57 -28.24 17.21
C THR A 130 15.33 -27.08 18.19
N SER A 131 16.22 -26.94 19.17
CA SER A 131 16.16 -25.84 20.15
C SER A 131 16.81 -24.55 19.62
N LEU A 132 16.37 -23.41 20.16
CA LEU A 132 17.01 -22.13 19.85
C LEU A 132 18.49 -22.07 20.24
N LYS A 133 18.89 -22.84 21.27
CA LYS A 133 20.28 -22.93 21.75
C LYS A 133 21.20 -23.52 20.68
N GLU A 134 20.76 -24.57 20.00
CA GLU A 134 21.55 -25.30 19.01
C GLU A 134 21.78 -24.53 17.70
N VAL A 135 20.88 -23.59 17.34
CA VAL A 135 21.03 -22.81 16.13
C VAL A 135 21.78 -21.50 16.33
N ARG A 136 22.17 -21.17 17.56
CA ARG A 136 22.98 -20.00 17.86
C ARG A 136 24.46 -20.22 17.55
N PRO A 137 25.19 -19.13 17.16
CA PRO A 137 24.73 -17.76 16.98
C PRO A 137 23.94 -17.59 15.66
N LEU A 138 22.83 -16.84 15.72
CA LEU A 138 22.09 -16.47 14.51
C LEU A 138 22.82 -15.32 13.80
N LYS A 139 23.01 -15.48 12.50
CA LYS A 139 23.59 -14.44 11.64
C LYS A 139 22.48 -13.63 10.95
N PHE A 140 22.39 -12.35 11.28
CA PHE A 140 21.52 -11.39 10.62
C PHE A 140 22.28 -10.72 9.48
N CYS A 141 21.75 -10.82 8.26
CA CYS A 141 22.35 -10.22 7.09
C CYS A 141 21.36 -9.20 6.49
N GLN A 142 21.74 -7.95 6.46
CA GLN A 142 21.07 -6.97 5.60
C GLN A 142 21.46 -7.31 4.15
N ILE A 143 20.48 -7.59 3.28
CA ILE A 143 20.74 -8.17 1.95
C ILE A 143 20.25 -7.29 0.79
N ARG A 144 19.67 -6.13 1.07
CA ARG A 144 19.25 -5.20 0.02
C ARG A 144 20.45 -4.79 -0.82
N ARG A 145 20.34 -4.87 -2.15
CA ARG A 145 21.40 -4.62 -3.13
C ARG A 145 22.61 -5.54 -2.99
N SER A 146 22.42 -6.74 -2.44
CA SER A 146 23.46 -7.78 -2.40
C SER A 146 23.09 -8.94 -3.33
N GLY A 147 24.06 -9.82 -3.62
CA GLY A 147 23.80 -11.06 -4.38
C GLY A 147 22.80 -12.02 -3.75
N LYS A 148 22.41 -11.83 -2.47
CA LYS A 148 21.39 -12.62 -1.78
C LYS A 148 19.97 -12.06 -1.89
N GLU A 149 19.80 -10.85 -2.42
CA GLU A 149 18.47 -10.25 -2.58
C GLU A 149 17.53 -11.06 -3.49
N PRO A 150 17.96 -11.65 -4.60
CA PRO A 150 17.11 -12.53 -5.41
C PRO A 150 16.57 -13.72 -4.62
N LEU A 151 17.39 -14.36 -3.78
CA LEU A 151 16.95 -15.46 -2.91
C LEU A 151 15.88 -15.01 -1.91
N PHE A 152 16.06 -13.87 -1.27
CA PHE A 152 15.04 -13.29 -0.39
C PHE A 152 13.72 -13.07 -1.13
N ASN A 153 13.77 -12.47 -2.32
CA ASN A 153 12.57 -12.19 -3.12
C ASN A 153 11.84 -13.48 -3.49
N SER A 154 12.59 -14.51 -3.89
CA SER A 154 12.08 -15.85 -4.19
C SER A 154 11.39 -16.48 -3.00
N LEU A 155 12.02 -16.47 -1.82
CA LEU A 155 11.46 -17.06 -0.59
C LEU A 155 10.19 -16.36 -0.14
N ILE A 156 10.16 -15.01 -0.17
CA ILE A 156 8.97 -14.24 0.18
C ILE A 156 7.84 -14.48 -0.82
N ASP A 157 8.14 -14.54 -2.11
CA ASP A 157 7.13 -14.77 -3.15
C ASP A 157 6.50 -16.16 -3.01
N THR A 158 7.31 -17.16 -2.72
CA THR A 158 6.86 -18.55 -2.66
C THR A 158 6.13 -18.88 -1.35
N TYR A 159 6.63 -18.41 -0.20
CA TYR A 159 6.20 -18.91 1.10
C TYR A 159 5.46 -17.90 1.98
N HIS A 160 5.51 -16.59 1.65
CA HIS A 160 4.76 -15.61 2.42
C HIS A 160 3.36 -15.41 1.81
N TYR A 161 2.30 -15.43 2.63
CA TYR A 161 0.90 -15.36 2.17
C TYR A 161 0.53 -14.11 1.35
N LEU A 162 1.27 -13.01 1.46
CA LEU A 162 1.12 -11.81 0.65
C LEU A 162 2.00 -11.80 -0.61
N GLY A 163 2.85 -12.80 -0.80
CA GLY A 163 3.83 -12.83 -1.86
C GLY A 163 4.84 -11.68 -1.80
N TYR A 164 5.67 -11.59 -2.84
CA TYR A 164 6.64 -10.53 -2.99
C TYR A 164 6.04 -9.30 -3.67
N CYS A 165 6.36 -8.15 -3.14
CA CYS A 165 6.11 -6.86 -3.78
C CYS A 165 7.34 -5.98 -3.57
N GLN A 166 7.88 -5.42 -4.66
CA GLN A 166 9.03 -4.52 -4.57
C GLN A 166 8.66 -3.30 -3.72
N PRO A 167 9.35 -3.03 -2.61
CA PRO A 167 9.13 -1.83 -1.83
C PRO A 167 9.49 -0.58 -2.64
N VAL A 168 8.74 0.50 -2.39
CA VAL A 168 9.02 1.83 -2.95
C VAL A 168 9.53 2.72 -1.82
N GLY A 169 10.57 3.49 -2.09
CA GLY A 169 11.23 4.34 -1.09
C GLY A 169 12.20 3.58 -0.21
N GLU A 170 12.41 4.09 0.99
CA GLU A 170 13.35 3.52 1.95
C GLU A 170 12.87 2.17 2.46
N HIS A 171 13.75 1.18 2.43
CA HIS A 171 13.45 -0.16 2.90
C HIS A 171 14.70 -0.98 3.16
N LEU A 172 14.61 -1.90 4.12
CA LEU A 172 15.65 -2.89 4.44
C LEU A 172 15.08 -4.30 4.29
N LYS A 173 15.94 -5.22 3.90
CA LYS A 173 15.65 -6.65 3.79
C LYS A 173 16.69 -7.42 4.60
N TYR A 174 16.22 -8.29 5.46
CA TYR A 174 17.07 -9.15 6.29
C TYR A 174 16.81 -10.61 6.02
N MET A 175 17.87 -11.38 5.92
CA MET A 175 17.84 -12.83 6.04
C MET A 175 18.55 -13.27 7.31
N VAL A 176 17.97 -14.23 8.01
CA VAL A 176 18.51 -14.81 9.23
C VAL A 176 18.99 -16.22 8.92
N PHE A 177 20.22 -16.51 9.32
CA PHE A 177 20.88 -17.79 9.04
C PHE A 177 21.37 -18.47 10.33
N THR A 178 21.43 -19.80 10.29
CA THR A 178 22.31 -20.63 11.14
C THR A 178 23.36 -21.25 10.21
N GLY A 179 24.64 -20.98 10.44
CA GLY A 179 25.69 -21.32 9.47
C GLY A 179 25.39 -20.76 8.07
N LYS A 180 25.22 -21.64 7.10
CA LYS A 180 24.85 -21.28 5.70
C LYS A 180 23.34 -21.42 5.43
N ARG A 181 22.56 -21.99 6.35
CA ARG A 181 21.16 -22.32 6.17
C ARG A 181 20.25 -21.15 6.52
N PRO A 182 19.37 -20.70 5.62
CA PRO A 182 18.40 -19.66 5.92
C PRO A 182 17.29 -20.17 6.85
N LEU A 183 16.89 -19.34 7.81
CA LEU A 183 15.83 -19.63 8.78
C LEU A 183 14.62 -18.73 8.60
N ALA A 184 14.87 -17.44 8.31
CA ALA A 184 13.81 -16.45 8.23
C ALA A 184 14.17 -15.29 7.31
N CYS A 185 13.11 -14.59 6.84
CA CYS A 185 13.19 -13.37 6.05
C CYS A 185 12.34 -12.27 6.70
N LEU A 186 12.88 -11.05 6.79
CA LEU A 186 12.16 -9.86 7.27
C LEU A 186 12.38 -8.70 6.31
N SER A 187 11.36 -7.87 6.11
CA SER A 187 11.52 -6.59 5.44
C SER A 187 10.85 -5.46 6.19
N PHE A 188 11.47 -4.30 6.12
CA PHE A 188 10.99 -3.05 6.69
C PHE A 188 10.95 -2.00 5.60
N SER A 189 9.97 -1.11 5.64
CA SER A 189 9.82 0.00 4.69
C SER A 189 9.32 1.25 5.40
N SER A 190 9.32 2.38 4.70
CA SER A 190 8.72 3.64 5.18
C SER A 190 7.28 3.43 5.65
N ALA A 191 6.94 4.01 6.79
CA ALA A 191 5.64 3.84 7.44
C ALA A 191 4.46 4.36 6.59
N PRO A 192 3.26 3.76 6.68
CA PRO A 192 2.05 4.27 6.06
C PRO A 192 1.67 5.64 6.59
N ARG A 193 1.12 6.50 5.72
CA ARG A 193 0.86 7.92 6.04
C ARG A 193 -0.11 8.13 7.20
N HIS A 194 -1.16 7.31 7.32
CA HIS A 194 -2.20 7.53 8.31
C HIS A 194 -2.69 6.20 8.87
N ILE A 195 -2.50 6.01 10.18
CA ILE A 195 -3.00 4.87 10.96
C ILE A 195 -3.55 5.44 12.27
N ARG A 196 -4.87 5.49 12.40
CA ARG A 196 -5.57 6.19 13.48
C ARG A 196 -5.06 5.80 14.88
N CYS A 197 -5.03 4.51 15.21
CA CYS A 197 -4.61 4.04 16.53
C CYS A 197 -3.13 4.33 16.82
N ARG A 198 -2.24 4.27 15.81
CA ARG A 198 -0.85 4.69 15.93
C ARG A 198 -0.73 6.18 16.17
N ASP A 199 -1.45 6.99 15.38
CA ASP A 199 -1.38 8.46 15.47
C ASP A 199 -1.86 8.94 16.85
N GLN A 200 -2.93 8.33 17.37
CA GLN A 200 -3.42 8.58 18.74
C GLN A 200 -2.41 8.14 19.81
N PHE A 201 -1.74 6.99 19.63
CA PHE A 201 -0.76 6.50 20.59
C PHE A 201 0.50 7.37 20.65
N ILE A 202 0.96 7.90 19.52
CA ILE A 202 2.11 8.81 19.44
C ILE A 202 1.72 10.20 19.97
N GLY A 203 0.47 10.66 19.74
CA GLY A 203 -0.03 11.95 20.20
C GLY A 203 0.31 13.12 19.27
N TRP A 204 0.52 12.88 17.97
CA TRP A 204 0.85 13.92 16.99
C TRP A 204 -0.37 14.37 16.17
N ASP A 205 -0.34 15.60 15.70
CA ASP A 205 -1.26 16.15 14.73
C ASP A 205 -0.89 15.76 13.28
N ALA A 206 -1.67 16.23 12.32
CA ALA A 206 -1.48 15.89 10.91
C ALA A 206 -0.20 16.50 10.31
N ASP A 207 0.18 17.70 10.72
CA ASP A 207 1.35 18.40 10.18
C ASP A 207 2.65 17.88 10.78
N THR A 208 2.68 17.63 12.09
CA THR A 208 3.79 16.98 12.79
C THR A 208 4.02 15.58 12.24
N ARG A 209 2.95 14.79 12.04
CA ARG A 209 3.04 13.47 11.39
C ARG A 209 3.66 13.58 10.00
N LYS A 210 3.23 14.53 9.17
CA LYS A 210 3.75 14.71 7.82
C LYS A 210 5.26 15.02 7.80
N LYS A 211 5.73 15.79 8.77
CA LYS A 211 7.15 16.13 8.93
C LYS A 211 7.98 14.95 9.43
N ASN A 212 7.46 14.18 10.39
CA ASN A 212 8.24 13.22 11.17
C ASN A 212 7.99 11.75 10.81
N LEU A 213 7.13 11.47 9.82
CA LEU A 213 6.80 10.10 9.41
C LEU A 213 8.02 9.31 8.91
N SER A 214 9.02 9.99 8.34
CA SER A 214 10.29 9.37 7.90
C SER A 214 11.10 8.74 9.04
N PHE A 215 10.90 9.19 10.27
CA PHE A 215 11.53 8.62 11.47
C PHE A 215 10.84 7.34 11.97
N MET A 216 9.97 6.76 11.15
CA MET A 216 9.29 5.50 11.43
C MET A 216 9.49 4.52 10.29
N ALA A 217 9.60 3.24 10.65
CA ALA A 217 9.57 2.15 9.67
C ALA A 217 8.51 1.11 10.05
N TYR A 218 8.00 0.37 9.06
CA TYR A 218 7.09 -0.71 9.34
C TYR A 218 7.56 -2.05 8.79
N ASN A 219 7.37 -3.10 9.57
CA ASN A 219 7.68 -4.46 9.17
C ASN A 219 6.64 -4.92 8.14
N THR A 220 7.05 -5.02 6.88
CA THR A 220 6.18 -5.32 5.74
C THR A 220 5.98 -6.81 5.54
N ARG A 221 7.02 -7.60 5.84
CA ARG A 221 7.05 -9.05 5.72
C ARG A 221 7.86 -9.63 6.88
N PHE A 222 7.34 -10.68 7.46
CA PHE A 222 8.07 -11.55 8.37
C PHE A 222 7.69 -12.99 8.07
N LEU A 223 8.68 -13.79 7.71
CA LEU A 223 8.55 -15.18 7.33
C LEU A 223 9.60 -16.00 8.08
N VAL A 224 9.19 -16.90 8.95
CA VAL A 224 10.00 -18.06 9.34
C VAL A 224 9.73 -19.13 8.29
N LEU A 225 10.78 -19.74 7.73
CA LEU A 225 10.62 -20.69 6.63
C LEU A 225 9.82 -21.94 7.09
N PRO A 226 8.94 -22.50 6.22
CA PRO A 226 7.96 -23.52 6.63
C PRO A 226 8.55 -24.79 7.23
N TRP A 227 9.77 -25.13 6.85
CA TRP A 227 10.49 -26.32 7.36
C TRP A 227 11.28 -26.05 8.64
N VAL A 228 11.21 -24.84 9.20
CA VAL A 228 11.91 -24.45 10.43
C VAL A 228 10.93 -24.45 11.60
N THR A 229 11.08 -25.40 12.50
CA THR A 229 10.25 -25.58 13.71
C THR A 229 11.12 -25.42 14.94
N ILE A 230 11.32 -24.16 15.38
CA ILE A 230 12.15 -23.82 16.54
C ILE A 230 11.32 -22.95 17.49
N LYS A 231 11.08 -23.43 18.70
CA LYS A 231 10.33 -22.70 19.73
C LYS A 231 10.98 -21.33 20.00
N CYS A 232 10.17 -20.28 20.11
CA CYS A 232 10.58 -18.89 20.39
C CYS A 232 11.50 -18.23 19.32
N LEU A 233 11.78 -18.89 18.19
CA LEU A 233 12.65 -18.32 17.16
C LEU A 233 12.13 -16.98 16.65
N ALA A 234 10.83 -16.88 16.31
CA ALA A 234 10.24 -15.67 15.76
C ALA A 234 10.37 -14.46 16.69
N SER A 235 10.04 -14.62 17.98
CA SER A 235 10.18 -13.54 18.96
C SER A 235 11.63 -13.17 19.22
N HIS A 236 12.54 -14.16 19.23
CA HIS A 236 13.97 -13.90 19.35
C HIS A 236 14.52 -13.12 18.16
N ILE A 237 14.12 -13.46 16.94
CA ILE A 237 14.50 -12.72 15.72
C ILE A 237 14.00 -11.28 15.80
N LEU A 238 12.74 -11.06 16.20
CA LEU A 238 12.18 -9.70 16.35
C LEU A 238 12.95 -8.90 17.41
N ALA A 239 13.30 -9.50 18.55
CA ALA A 239 14.07 -8.83 19.59
C ALA A 239 15.50 -8.46 19.15
N GLN A 240 16.09 -9.22 18.24
CA GLN A 240 17.41 -8.89 17.69
C GLN A 240 17.34 -7.83 16.59
N VAL A 241 16.37 -7.96 15.68
CA VAL A 241 16.27 -7.02 14.55
C VAL A 241 16.00 -5.58 15.00
N VAL A 242 15.25 -5.36 16.09
CA VAL A 242 15.00 -4.02 16.63
C VAL A 242 16.29 -3.33 17.15
N ARG A 243 17.33 -4.10 17.43
CA ARG A 243 18.63 -3.58 17.89
C ARG A 243 19.54 -3.18 16.72
N ILE A 244 19.53 -3.95 15.62
CA ILE A 244 20.41 -3.72 14.47
C ILE A 244 19.83 -2.76 13.44
N LEU A 245 18.50 -2.76 13.27
CA LEU A 245 17.81 -1.98 12.24
C LEU A 245 18.09 -0.46 12.31
N PRO A 246 18.11 0.20 13.48
CA PRO A 246 18.34 1.64 13.55
C PRO A 246 19.71 2.06 12.99
N GLU A 247 20.76 1.27 13.23
CA GLU A 247 22.12 1.51 12.73
C GLU A 247 22.20 1.28 11.23
N ASP A 248 21.66 0.16 10.74
CA ASP A 248 21.58 -0.13 9.31
C ASP A 248 20.78 0.93 8.55
N TRP A 249 19.66 1.41 9.15
CA TRP A 249 18.86 2.47 8.55
C TRP A 249 19.59 3.80 8.49
N GLN A 250 20.22 4.19 9.59
CA GLN A 250 21.05 5.39 9.66
C GLN A 250 22.22 5.36 8.67
N SER A 251 22.89 4.22 8.57
CA SER A 251 24.02 4.02 7.65
C SER A 251 23.59 4.18 6.18
N LEU A 252 22.39 3.69 5.83
CA LEU A 252 21.93 3.65 4.44
C LEU A 252 21.18 4.91 4.00
N TYR A 253 20.43 5.54 4.90
CA TYR A 253 19.52 6.65 4.60
C TYR A 253 19.88 7.96 5.29
N HIS A 254 20.93 7.97 6.13
CA HIS A 254 21.48 9.14 6.82
C HIS A 254 20.49 9.84 7.78
N HIS A 255 19.46 9.13 8.23
CA HIS A 255 18.55 9.57 9.29
C HIS A 255 18.16 8.40 10.19
N ARG A 256 17.75 8.72 11.42
CA ARG A 256 17.35 7.72 12.42
C ARG A 256 15.90 7.31 12.30
N VAL A 257 15.61 6.10 12.77
CA VAL A 257 14.26 5.60 13.02
C VAL A 257 14.07 5.49 14.52
N TYR A 258 12.95 6.03 15.04
CA TYR A 258 12.65 6.05 16.48
C TYR A 258 11.53 5.11 16.87
N TYR A 259 10.76 4.63 15.88
CA TYR A 259 9.60 3.80 16.09
C TYR A 259 9.37 2.81 14.97
N LEU A 260 9.02 1.58 15.33
CA LEU A 260 8.62 0.54 14.39
C LEU A 260 7.14 0.21 14.54
N GLU A 261 6.49 -0.17 13.44
CA GLU A 261 5.12 -0.69 13.45
C GLU A 261 4.96 -1.92 12.58
N THR A 262 3.90 -2.68 12.79
CA THR A 262 3.51 -3.81 11.94
C THR A 262 2.00 -4.02 11.93
N PHE A 263 1.52 -4.74 10.91
CA PHE A 263 0.11 -5.05 10.72
C PHE A 263 -0.09 -6.56 10.62
N VAL A 264 -0.70 -7.14 11.63
CA VAL A 264 -0.97 -8.58 11.72
C VAL A 264 -2.40 -8.86 11.30
N ASP A 265 -2.59 -9.67 10.27
CA ASP A 265 -3.90 -10.12 9.83
C ASP A 265 -4.52 -11.05 10.88
N THR A 266 -5.56 -10.57 11.56
CA THR A 266 -6.16 -11.27 12.70
C THR A 266 -6.97 -12.50 12.31
N GLN A 267 -7.31 -12.66 11.03
CA GLN A 267 -7.94 -13.87 10.51
C GLN A 267 -6.95 -15.03 10.37
N ARG A 268 -5.65 -14.73 10.26
CA ARG A 268 -4.58 -15.70 10.02
C ARG A 268 -3.65 -15.90 11.21
N PHE A 269 -3.36 -14.84 11.97
CA PHE A 269 -2.33 -14.84 12.99
C PHE A 269 -2.77 -14.14 14.28
N LYS A 270 -2.34 -14.69 15.41
CA LYS A 270 -2.63 -14.14 16.75
C LYS A 270 -1.63 -13.04 17.18
N GLY A 271 -0.53 -12.83 16.44
CA GLY A 271 0.50 -11.83 16.77
C GLY A 271 1.35 -12.18 18.00
N THR A 272 1.37 -13.46 18.42
CA THR A 272 2.05 -13.91 19.65
C THR A 272 3.55 -13.62 19.65
N CYS A 273 4.24 -13.75 18.51
CA CYS A 273 5.67 -13.46 18.40
C CYS A 273 5.99 -11.99 18.63
N TYR A 274 5.13 -11.06 18.19
CA TYR A 274 5.28 -9.62 18.43
C TYR A 274 5.06 -9.31 19.91
N LYS A 275 3.99 -9.84 20.53
CA LYS A 275 3.74 -9.67 21.96
C LYS A 275 4.91 -10.21 22.80
N ALA A 276 5.42 -11.42 22.47
CA ALA A 276 6.57 -12.01 23.14
C ALA A 276 7.89 -11.26 22.91
N ALA A 277 7.96 -10.41 21.89
CA ALA A 277 9.08 -9.51 21.64
C ALA A 277 8.82 -8.06 22.13
N ASN A 278 7.87 -7.88 23.06
CA ASN A 278 7.51 -6.61 23.71
C ASN A 278 6.96 -5.54 22.76
N TRP A 279 6.37 -5.94 21.63
CA TRP A 279 5.62 -5.02 20.78
C TRP A 279 4.26 -4.70 21.40
N ILE A 280 3.89 -3.44 21.42
CA ILE A 280 2.66 -2.92 22.04
C ILE A 280 1.51 -3.02 21.05
N CYS A 281 0.40 -3.66 21.42
CA CYS A 281 -0.82 -3.67 20.61
C CYS A 281 -1.53 -2.32 20.71
N LEU A 282 -1.62 -1.58 19.60
CA LEU A 282 -2.20 -0.24 19.53
C LEU A 282 -3.69 -0.23 19.19
N GLY A 283 -4.21 -1.34 18.67
CA GLY A 283 -5.58 -1.47 18.19
C GLY A 283 -5.69 -2.17 16.85
N LYS A 284 -6.73 -1.85 16.09
CA LYS A 284 -7.00 -2.46 14.77
C LYS A 284 -7.11 -1.40 13.68
N THR A 285 -6.77 -1.79 12.45
CA THR A 285 -7.05 -0.98 11.25
C THR A 285 -8.55 -0.93 10.97
N THR A 286 -8.98 0.06 10.20
CA THR A 286 -10.39 0.21 9.80
C THR A 286 -10.82 -0.76 8.70
N GLY A 287 -9.92 -1.58 8.16
CA GLY A 287 -10.20 -2.48 7.03
C GLY A 287 -10.44 -1.77 5.69
N ARG A 288 -10.20 -0.46 5.60
CA ARG A 288 -10.34 0.29 4.36
C ARG A 288 -9.05 0.32 3.56
N GLY A 289 -9.15 0.09 2.26
CA GLY A 289 -8.01 0.19 1.35
C GLY A 289 -7.53 1.63 1.17
N LYS A 290 -6.27 1.82 0.73
CA LYS A 290 -5.64 3.13 0.53
C LYS A 290 -6.45 4.09 -0.37
N ASN A 291 -7.16 3.54 -1.36
CA ASN A 291 -7.93 4.29 -2.35
C ASN A 291 -9.45 4.10 -2.15
N ASP A 292 -9.88 3.64 -0.98
CA ASP A 292 -11.29 3.46 -0.69
C ASP A 292 -12.01 4.82 -0.64
N GLN A 293 -13.10 4.93 -1.41
CA GLN A 293 -13.96 6.12 -1.47
C GLN A 293 -15.31 5.88 -0.78
N THR A 294 -15.63 4.63 -0.48
CA THR A 294 -16.95 4.23 0.05
C THR A 294 -17.06 4.42 1.56
N GLY A 295 -15.93 4.55 2.26
CA GLY A 295 -15.90 4.58 3.72
C GLY A 295 -16.18 3.22 4.39
N LYS A 296 -16.43 2.16 3.60
CA LYS A 296 -16.75 0.81 4.10
C LYS A 296 -15.49 -0.08 4.12
N PRO A 297 -15.35 -1.00 5.08
CA PRO A 297 -14.28 -1.97 5.10
C PRO A 297 -14.32 -2.85 3.82
N ASN A 298 -13.20 -2.93 3.10
CA ASN A 298 -13.05 -3.75 1.91
C ASN A 298 -11.80 -4.65 1.97
N ARG A 299 -11.19 -4.75 3.15
CA ARG A 299 -10.02 -5.62 3.45
C ARG A 299 -10.13 -6.20 4.85
N SER A 300 -9.37 -7.27 5.11
CA SER A 300 -9.26 -7.86 6.46
C SER A 300 -8.81 -6.83 7.50
N LEU A 301 -9.39 -6.94 8.70
CA LEU A 301 -8.94 -6.16 9.85
C LEU A 301 -7.57 -6.65 10.30
N LYS A 302 -6.65 -5.73 10.56
CA LYS A 302 -5.31 -6.05 11.04
C LYS A 302 -5.09 -5.44 12.42
N ALA A 303 -4.53 -6.22 13.33
CA ALA A 303 -3.99 -5.70 14.57
C ALA A 303 -2.74 -4.88 14.26
N VAL A 304 -2.65 -3.70 14.87
CA VAL A 304 -1.51 -2.80 14.74
C VAL A 304 -0.64 -2.96 15.95
N TYR A 305 0.61 -3.31 15.75
CA TYR A 305 1.62 -3.36 16.82
C TYR A 305 2.67 -2.31 16.58
N GLY A 306 3.14 -1.69 17.65
CA GLY A 306 4.20 -0.70 17.65
C GLY A 306 5.34 -1.07 18.59
N TYR A 307 6.55 -0.63 18.26
CA TYR A 307 7.74 -0.82 19.09
C TYR A 307 8.57 0.47 19.15
N PRO A 308 8.62 1.14 20.31
CA PRO A 308 9.52 2.27 20.53
C PRO A 308 10.97 1.81 20.52
N LEU A 309 11.80 2.41 19.67
CA LEU A 309 13.24 2.14 19.62
C LEU A 309 14.02 2.96 20.65
N VAL A 310 13.42 4.06 21.10
CA VAL A 310 13.98 4.96 22.14
C VAL A 310 12.89 5.34 23.16
N LYS A 311 13.27 5.59 24.39
CA LYS A 311 12.33 5.91 25.47
C LYS A 311 11.58 7.23 25.22
N ASP A 312 12.25 8.22 24.66
CA ASP A 312 11.75 9.56 24.35
C ASP A 312 11.11 9.68 22.95
N PHE A 313 10.64 8.57 22.36
CA PHE A 313 10.09 8.54 21.01
C PHE A 313 8.95 9.54 20.75
N ARG A 314 8.08 9.79 21.76
CA ARG A 314 7.00 10.78 21.62
C ARG A 314 7.55 12.18 21.48
N LYS A 315 8.53 12.55 22.30
CA LYS A 315 9.22 13.86 22.19
C LYS A 315 9.85 14.04 20.81
N ARG A 316 10.50 12.99 20.28
CA ARG A 316 11.11 13.03 18.95
C ARG A 316 10.13 13.04 17.79
N LEU A 317 9.00 12.35 17.94
CA LEU A 317 8.01 12.22 16.87
C LEU A 317 6.91 13.28 16.95
N ALA A 318 6.45 13.65 18.15
CA ALA A 318 5.32 14.55 18.36
C ALA A 318 5.71 15.89 18.98
N GLY A 319 6.93 16.03 19.49
CA GLY A 319 7.33 17.22 20.26
C GLY A 319 6.66 17.31 21.63
N VAL A 320 6.04 16.23 22.09
CA VAL A 320 5.35 16.16 23.40
C VAL A 320 6.35 15.61 24.42
N SER A 321 6.54 16.35 25.53
CA SER A 321 7.40 15.97 26.67
C SER A 321 6.76 14.88 27.52
#